data_53e09772616cf94c56ab11bc975965f4
#
_entry.id   53e09772616cf94c56ab11bc975965f4
#
_cell.length_a   1.000
_cell.length_b   1.000
_cell.length_c   1.000
_cell.angle_alpha   90.00
_cell.angle_beta   90.00
_cell.angle_gamma   90.00
#
_symmetry.space_group_name_H-M   'P 1'
#
loop_
_entity.id
_entity.type
_entity.pdbx_description
1 polymer ?
#
loop_
_entity_poly.entity_id
_entity_poly.type
_entity_poly.pdbx_seq_one_letter_code
_entity_poly.pdbx_strand_id
1 'polypeptide(L)'
;MARGKDQKTIVKRRRVDAANATAETQRIGADEVVAYLRRHPDFLVEHPELLGALTPPALQRGESVVDMQHFMLQRLRADLARSKTQQRALITTSRSNLNSQNRIHAAVLAIIAASSFEQLLQIVTTDLAVLLDVDVVTIGVESASSKQPRLPLHGIQILRPGTVDDLLGSERGALLCADTPGEPALFGGVAGLVRSQALLRLDVSEHAPVGLLCIGTRRPDKFHPGQGVELLSFLARVTELTFAAWLDLAH
;
A
#
# COMPACT_ATOMS: atom_id res chain seq x y z
N MET A 1 -0.86 68.39 -5.30
CA MET A 1 -1.81 67.29 -5.28
C MET A 1 -1.19 66.05 -4.59
N ALA A 2 -1.13 66.02 -3.24
CA ALA A 2 -0.55 64.90 -2.49
C ALA A 2 -1.13 64.81 -1.07
N ARG A 3 -2.44 64.74 -0.92
CA ARG A 3 -3.12 64.58 0.40
C ARG A 3 -4.18 63.48 0.46
N GLY A 4 -4.34 62.66 -0.60
CA GLY A 4 -5.41 61.66 -0.69
C GLY A 4 -4.99 60.20 -0.50
N LYS A 5 -3.69 59.88 -0.44
CA LYS A 5 -3.21 58.49 -0.35
C LYS A 5 -3.01 57.97 1.08
N ASP A 6 -2.74 58.85 2.03
CA ASP A 6 -2.41 58.45 3.41
C ASP A 6 -3.68 58.08 4.25
N GLN A 7 -4.81 58.69 3.97
CA GLN A 7 -6.03 58.40 4.72
C GLN A 7 -6.61 57.00 4.41
N LYS A 8 -6.49 56.51 3.18
CA LYS A 8 -6.95 55.15 2.83
C LYS A 8 -6.10 54.04 3.44
N THR A 9 -4.81 54.29 3.61
CA THR A 9 -3.88 53.32 4.21
C THR A 9 -4.06 53.21 5.72
N ILE A 10 -4.37 54.27 6.41
CA ILE A 10 -4.63 54.29 7.87
C ILE A 10 -5.96 53.62 8.19
N VAL A 11 -7.00 53.83 7.38
CA VAL A 11 -8.33 53.18 7.57
C VAL A 11 -8.23 51.66 7.29
N LYS A 12 -7.39 51.25 6.33
CA LYS A 12 -7.20 49.83 6.01
C LYS A 12 -6.40 49.09 7.09
N ARG A 13 -5.38 49.75 7.69
CA ARG A 13 -4.64 49.20 8.83
C ARG A 13 -5.52 49.10 10.08
N ARG A 14 -6.31 50.10 10.42
CA ARG A 14 -7.25 50.03 11.56
C ARG A 14 -8.33 48.95 11.41
N ARG A 15 -8.78 48.62 10.17
CA ARG A 15 -9.71 47.53 9.94
C ARG A 15 -9.05 46.14 10.05
N VAL A 16 -7.77 46.02 9.68
CA VAL A 16 -7.02 44.74 9.83
C VAL A 16 -6.66 44.51 11.30
N ASP A 17 -6.30 45.57 12.03
CA ASP A 17 -6.02 45.44 13.48
C ASP A 17 -7.29 45.19 14.31
N ALA A 18 -8.45 45.72 13.91
CA ALA A 18 -9.75 45.40 14.54
C ALA A 18 -10.24 43.98 14.20
N ALA A 19 -9.92 43.42 13.02
CA ALA A 19 -10.22 42.03 12.67
C ALA A 19 -9.29 41.02 13.36
N ASN A 20 -8.03 41.40 13.62
CA ASN A 20 -7.11 40.58 14.42
C ASN A 20 -7.39 40.62 15.94
N ALA A 21 -7.95 41.71 16.46
CA ALA A 21 -8.34 41.83 17.86
C ALA A 21 -9.61 41.00 18.22
N THR A 22 -10.41 40.59 17.21
CA THR A 22 -11.60 39.75 17.43
C THR A 22 -11.29 38.25 17.27
N ALA A 23 -10.05 37.91 16.90
CA ALA A 23 -9.54 36.52 16.82
C ALA A 23 -8.64 36.14 18.01
N GLU A 24 -8.54 36.97 19.04
CA GLU A 24 -8.09 36.52 20.35
C GLU A 24 -9.16 35.57 20.89
N THR A 25 -8.92 34.28 20.66
CA THR A 25 -9.64 33.17 21.29
C THR A 25 -9.80 33.55 22.76
N GLN A 26 -11.02 33.87 23.15
CA GLN A 26 -11.40 34.14 24.54
C GLN A 26 -10.95 32.91 25.32
N ARG A 27 -9.81 32.98 26.01
CA ARG A 27 -9.30 31.91 26.86
C ARG A 27 -10.30 31.79 28.01
N ILE A 28 -11.22 30.86 27.86
CA ILE A 28 -12.18 30.53 28.92
C ILE A 28 -11.34 30.15 30.15
N GLY A 29 -11.48 30.92 31.25
CA GLY A 29 -10.79 30.67 32.49
C GLY A 29 -11.30 29.40 33.16
N ALA A 30 -10.47 28.76 33.96
CA ALA A 30 -10.87 27.55 34.71
C ALA A 30 -12.10 27.82 35.59
N ASP A 31 -12.19 29.01 36.19
CA ASP A 31 -13.30 29.42 37.03
C ASP A 31 -14.62 29.55 36.24
N GLU A 32 -14.57 30.00 35.01
CA GLU A 32 -15.75 30.09 34.13
C GLU A 32 -16.27 28.70 33.77
N VAL A 33 -15.35 27.75 33.45
CA VAL A 33 -15.70 26.35 33.18
C VAL A 33 -16.33 25.71 34.40
N VAL A 34 -15.76 25.91 35.58
CA VAL A 34 -16.33 25.39 36.85
C VAL A 34 -17.70 25.98 37.12
N ALA A 35 -17.87 27.30 36.95
CA ALA A 35 -19.16 27.96 37.12
C ALA A 35 -20.21 27.49 36.12
N TYR A 36 -19.81 27.19 34.90
CA TYR A 36 -20.68 26.64 33.85
C TYR A 36 -21.14 25.22 34.22
N LEU A 37 -20.21 24.30 34.53
CA LEU A 37 -20.53 22.93 34.92
C LEU A 37 -21.40 22.84 36.17
N ARG A 38 -21.24 23.75 37.14
CA ARG A 38 -22.11 23.83 38.32
C ARG A 38 -23.56 24.21 37.95
N ARG A 39 -23.78 25.01 36.92
CA ARG A 39 -25.12 25.41 36.45
C ARG A 39 -25.73 24.35 35.54
N HIS A 40 -24.92 23.50 34.91
CA HIS A 40 -25.35 22.46 33.98
C HIS A 40 -24.81 21.08 34.48
N PRO A 41 -25.41 20.47 35.54
CA PRO A 41 -24.92 19.22 36.09
C PRO A 41 -24.99 18.03 35.13
N ASP A 42 -25.93 18.08 34.18
CA ASP A 42 -26.15 17.02 33.20
C ASP A 42 -25.24 17.14 31.95
N PHE A 43 -24.38 18.16 31.89
CA PHE A 43 -23.51 18.44 30.74
C PHE A 43 -22.65 17.24 30.34
N LEU A 44 -22.10 16.49 31.31
CA LEU A 44 -21.29 15.31 31.02
C LEU A 44 -22.11 14.08 30.61
N VAL A 45 -23.42 14.08 30.90
CA VAL A 45 -24.36 13.05 30.40
C VAL A 45 -24.70 13.32 28.94
N GLU A 46 -24.87 14.59 28.59
CA GLU A 46 -25.15 15.04 27.21
C GLU A 46 -23.90 14.95 26.32
N HIS A 47 -22.69 15.05 26.91
CA HIS A 47 -21.40 15.02 26.22
C HIS A 47 -20.47 13.91 26.75
N PRO A 48 -20.83 12.62 26.56
CA PRO A 48 -20.08 11.50 27.12
C PRO A 48 -18.67 11.37 26.53
N GLU A 49 -18.42 11.94 25.35
CA GLU A 49 -17.10 11.96 24.69
C GLU A 49 -16.06 12.73 25.52
N LEU A 50 -16.48 13.72 26.32
CA LEU A 50 -15.57 14.49 27.18
C LEU A 50 -15.02 13.68 28.35
N LEU A 51 -15.73 12.65 28.81
CA LEU A 51 -15.25 11.76 29.86
C LEU A 51 -13.95 11.03 29.46
N GLY A 52 -13.73 10.86 28.16
CA GLY A 52 -12.49 10.27 27.63
C GLY A 52 -11.28 11.21 27.70
N ALA A 53 -11.50 12.52 27.68
CA ALA A 53 -10.46 13.54 27.72
C ALA A 53 -10.14 14.04 29.13
N LEU A 54 -11.07 13.88 30.07
CA LEU A 54 -10.89 14.33 31.47
C LEU A 54 -10.08 13.32 32.27
N THR A 55 -9.09 13.81 33.02
CA THR A 55 -8.34 13.01 33.99
C THR A 55 -9.11 13.04 35.32
N PRO A 56 -9.61 11.90 35.81
CA PRO A 56 -10.31 11.89 37.11
C PRO A 56 -9.33 12.25 38.22
N PRO A 57 -9.81 12.98 39.25
CA PRO A 57 -8.97 13.33 40.40
C PRO A 57 -8.52 12.05 41.12
N ALA A 58 -7.23 11.95 41.40
CA ALA A 58 -6.71 10.94 42.32
C ALA A 58 -7.23 11.23 43.73
N LEU A 59 -8.30 10.56 44.12
CA LEU A 59 -8.78 10.63 45.50
C LEU A 59 -7.76 9.93 46.38
N GLN A 60 -6.90 10.72 47.05
CA GLN A 60 -6.04 10.24 48.11
C GLN A 60 -6.93 9.93 49.35
N ARG A 61 -7.46 8.71 49.39
CA ARG A 61 -8.09 8.13 50.57
C ARG A 61 -7.09 7.12 51.16
N GLY A 62 -6.22 7.61 52.05
CA GLY A 62 -5.35 6.77 52.86
C GLY A 62 -4.33 5.94 52.09
N GLU A 63 -3.16 5.74 52.65
CA GLU A 63 -1.99 5.10 52.01
C GLU A 63 -2.15 3.62 51.58
N SER A 64 -3.34 3.03 51.64
CA SER A 64 -3.53 1.59 51.39
C SER A 64 -4.78 1.18 50.61
N VAL A 65 -5.60 2.10 50.10
CA VAL A 65 -6.76 1.74 49.28
C VAL A 65 -6.47 2.16 47.81
N VAL A 66 -5.96 1.22 47.05
CA VAL A 66 -5.95 1.33 45.61
C VAL A 66 -7.41 1.42 45.13
N ASP A 67 -7.80 2.56 44.55
CA ASP A 67 -9.14 2.72 43.99
C ASP A 67 -9.31 1.74 42.82
N MET A 68 -9.86 0.57 43.14
CA MET A 68 -10.07 -0.53 42.20
C MET A 68 -10.91 -0.07 40.99
N GLN A 69 -11.86 0.86 41.24
CA GLN A 69 -12.71 1.39 40.14
C GLN A 69 -11.89 2.25 39.18
N HIS A 70 -10.98 3.07 39.69
CA HIS A 70 -10.07 3.88 38.88
C HIS A 70 -9.14 2.98 38.06
N PHE A 71 -8.57 1.95 38.69
CA PHE A 71 -7.72 0.97 37.97
C PHE A 71 -8.50 0.22 36.88
N MET A 72 -9.72 -0.24 37.17
CA MET A 72 -10.57 -0.90 36.20
C MET A 72 -10.93 0.02 35.01
N LEU A 73 -11.26 1.30 35.29
CA LEU A 73 -11.54 2.28 34.26
C LEU A 73 -10.33 2.54 33.35
N GLN A 74 -9.15 2.68 33.94
CA GLN A 74 -7.90 2.85 33.14
C GLN A 74 -7.64 1.63 32.28
N ARG A 75 -7.78 0.42 32.84
CA ARG A 75 -7.61 -0.83 32.09
C ARG A 75 -8.61 -0.95 30.94
N LEU A 76 -9.89 -0.67 31.20
CA LEU A 76 -10.95 -0.73 30.20
C LEU A 76 -10.71 0.28 29.06
N ARG A 77 -10.25 1.51 29.39
CA ARG A 77 -9.87 2.51 28.39
C ARG A 77 -8.69 2.05 27.53
N ALA A 78 -7.68 1.43 28.14
CA ALA A 78 -6.53 0.88 27.42
C ALA A 78 -6.95 -0.27 26.49
N ASP A 79 -7.84 -1.15 26.94
CA ASP A 79 -8.36 -2.26 26.15
C ASP A 79 -9.22 -1.76 24.98
N LEU A 80 -10.08 -0.75 25.21
CA LEU A 80 -10.84 -0.08 24.15
C LEU A 80 -9.93 0.59 23.11
N ALA A 81 -8.88 1.28 23.54
CA ALA A 81 -7.92 1.91 22.64
C ALA A 81 -7.21 0.87 21.77
N ARG A 82 -6.77 -0.26 22.40
CA ARG A 82 -6.15 -1.39 21.71
C ARG A 82 -7.09 -2.01 20.68
N SER A 83 -8.34 -2.28 21.08
CA SER A 83 -9.37 -2.84 20.19
C SER A 83 -9.64 -1.94 19.00
N LYS A 84 -9.81 -0.62 19.21
CA LYS A 84 -9.99 0.35 18.11
C LYS A 84 -8.80 0.38 17.15
N THR A 85 -7.57 0.26 17.67
CA THR A 85 -6.36 0.23 16.84
C THR A 85 -6.31 -1.05 16.00
N GLN A 86 -6.61 -2.20 16.59
CA GLN A 86 -6.70 -3.48 15.88
C GLN A 86 -7.80 -3.45 14.80
N GLN A 87 -8.97 -2.92 15.12
CA GLN A 87 -10.06 -2.79 14.15
C GLN A 87 -9.68 -1.91 12.97
N ARG A 88 -9.01 -0.77 13.20
CA ARG A 88 -8.51 0.10 12.13
C ARG A 88 -7.47 -0.62 11.26
N ALA A 89 -6.55 -1.35 11.87
CA ALA A 89 -5.55 -2.13 11.14
C ALA A 89 -6.21 -3.20 10.25
N LEU A 90 -7.20 -3.94 10.76
CA LEU A 90 -7.96 -4.93 9.98
C LEU A 90 -8.69 -4.30 8.79
N ILE A 91 -9.35 -3.15 8.99
CA ILE A 91 -10.04 -2.43 7.91
C ILE A 91 -9.04 -2.00 6.84
N THR A 92 -7.88 -1.48 7.23
CA THR A 92 -6.83 -1.05 6.30
C THR A 92 -6.29 -2.24 5.50
N THR A 93 -6.00 -3.36 6.16
CA THR A 93 -5.53 -4.59 5.50
C THR A 93 -6.59 -5.13 4.53
N SER A 94 -7.86 -5.18 4.97
CA SER A 94 -8.97 -5.64 4.11
C SER A 94 -9.12 -4.78 2.86
N ARG A 95 -9.05 -3.46 2.99
CA ARG A 95 -9.09 -2.54 1.84
C ARG A 95 -7.89 -2.73 0.90
N SER A 96 -6.70 -2.94 1.45
CA SER A 96 -5.50 -3.23 0.66
C SER A 96 -5.66 -4.53 -0.13
N ASN A 97 -6.19 -5.58 0.51
CA ASN A 97 -6.43 -6.87 -0.15
C ASN A 97 -7.45 -6.75 -1.28
N LEU A 98 -8.58 -6.05 -1.05
CA LEU A 98 -9.58 -5.79 -2.10
C LEU A 98 -8.98 -5.01 -3.28
N ASN A 99 -8.15 -4.02 -3.02
CA ASN A 99 -7.47 -3.28 -4.07
C ASN A 99 -6.53 -4.17 -4.88
N SER A 100 -5.74 -5.01 -4.21
CA SER A 100 -4.86 -5.99 -4.88
C SER A 100 -5.67 -6.96 -5.73
N GLN A 101 -6.78 -7.48 -5.22
CA GLN A 101 -7.68 -8.37 -5.96
C GLN A 101 -8.25 -7.69 -7.21
N ASN A 102 -8.74 -6.46 -7.11
CA ASN A 102 -9.27 -5.71 -8.25
C ASN A 102 -8.20 -5.48 -9.33
N ARG A 103 -6.95 -5.19 -8.93
CA ARG A 103 -5.82 -5.04 -9.86
C ARG A 103 -5.50 -6.34 -10.59
N ILE A 104 -5.46 -7.46 -9.88
CA ILE A 104 -5.24 -8.79 -10.49
C ILE A 104 -6.39 -9.15 -11.44
N HIS A 105 -7.66 -8.88 -11.07
CA HIS A 105 -8.79 -9.12 -11.98
C HIS A 105 -8.67 -8.27 -13.25
N ALA A 106 -8.32 -6.99 -13.15
CA ALA A 106 -8.11 -6.15 -14.31
C ALA A 106 -6.96 -6.66 -15.21
N ALA A 107 -5.86 -7.12 -14.59
CA ALA A 107 -4.72 -7.71 -15.28
C ALA A 107 -5.12 -8.99 -16.03
N VAL A 108 -5.84 -9.89 -15.38
CA VAL A 108 -6.35 -11.14 -15.95
C VAL A 108 -7.28 -10.87 -17.14
N LEU A 109 -8.21 -9.93 -16.99
CA LEU A 109 -9.12 -9.55 -18.08
C LEU A 109 -8.35 -8.98 -19.29
N ALA A 110 -7.33 -8.17 -19.06
CA ALA A 110 -6.48 -7.65 -20.12
C ALA A 110 -5.74 -8.79 -20.87
N ILE A 111 -5.16 -9.75 -20.14
CA ILE A 111 -4.46 -10.91 -20.70
C ILE A 111 -5.41 -11.74 -21.58
N ILE A 112 -6.61 -12.06 -21.08
CA ILE A 112 -7.58 -12.87 -21.80
C ILE A 112 -8.14 -12.14 -23.05
N ALA A 113 -8.23 -10.82 -22.99
CA ALA A 113 -8.73 -10.00 -24.10
C ALA A 113 -7.71 -9.77 -25.21
N ALA A 114 -6.48 -10.27 -25.08
CA ALA A 114 -5.46 -10.15 -26.12
C ALA A 114 -5.94 -10.78 -27.42
N SER A 115 -5.85 -10.04 -28.52
CA SER A 115 -6.32 -10.46 -29.86
C SER A 115 -5.18 -10.93 -30.78
N SER A 116 -3.92 -10.81 -30.32
CA SER A 116 -2.73 -11.36 -30.98
C SER A 116 -1.64 -11.70 -29.96
N PHE A 117 -0.70 -12.54 -30.36
CA PHE A 117 0.45 -12.90 -29.53
C PHE A 117 1.32 -11.67 -29.17
N GLU A 118 1.52 -10.78 -30.13
CA GLU A 118 2.27 -9.52 -29.93
C GLU A 118 1.56 -8.64 -28.89
N GLN A 119 0.22 -8.54 -28.97
CA GLN A 119 -0.56 -7.80 -27.99
C GLN A 119 -0.47 -8.45 -26.61
N LEU A 120 -0.51 -9.77 -26.53
CA LEU A 120 -0.31 -10.48 -25.26
C LEU A 120 1.05 -10.14 -24.63
N LEU A 121 2.13 -10.18 -25.41
CA LEU A 121 3.46 -9.79 -24.95
C LEU A 121 3.50 -8.34 -24.47
N GLN A 122 2.89 -7.42 -25.21
CA GLN A 122 2.82 -6.01 -24.80
C GLN A 122 2.06 -5.84 -23.49
N ILE A 123 0.90 -6.50 -23.34
CA ILE A 123 0.12 -6.46 -22.11
C ILE A 123 0.98 -6.95 -20.93
N VAL A 124 1.63 -8.11 -21.08
CA VAL A 124 2.41 -8.70 -19.99
C VAL A 124 3.65 -7.85 -19.63
N THR A 125 4.37 -7.32 -20.61
CA THR A 125 5.64 -6.61 -20.36
C THR A 125 5.46 -5.11 -20.10
N THR A 126 4.32 -4.53 -20.44
CA THR A 126 4.07 -3.08 -20.33
C THR A 126 2.85 -2.76 -19.49
N ASP A 127 1.66 -3.27 -19.89
CA ASP A 127 0.40 -2.85 -19.27
C ASP A 127 0.24 -3.42 -17.87
N LEU A 128 0.76 -4.62 -17.60
CA LEU A 128 0.75 -5.22 -16.27
C LEU A 128 1.46 -4.35 -15.23
N ALA A 129 2.52 -3.63 -15.59
CA ALA A 129 3.19 -2.73 -14.66
C ALA A 129 2.23 -1.65 -14.13
N VAL A 130 1.41 -1.08 -15.01
CA VAL A 130 0.40 -0.07 -14.66
C VAL A 130 -0.76 -0.71 -13.89
N LEU A 131 -1.31 -1.83 -14.39
CA LEU A 131 -2.45 -2.50 -13.78
C LEU A 131 -2.16 -2.99 -12.35
N LEU A 132 -0.96 -3.53 -12.11
CA LEU A 132 -0.53 -4.03 -10.80
C LEU A 132 0.06 -2.94 -9.89
N ASP A 133 0.24 -1.71 -10.42
CA ASP A 133 0.89 -0.61 -9.70
C ASP A 133 2.31 -0.98 -9.26
N VAL A 134 3.09 -1.47 -10.21
CA VAL A 134 4.51 -1.82 -10.05
C VAL A 134 5.36 -1.05 -11.05
N ASP A 135 6.67 -1.07 -10.90
CA ASP A 135 7.55 -0.26 -11.75
C ASP A 135 7.99 -1.01 -13.01
N VAL A 136 8.06 -2.34 -12.97
CA VAL A 136 8.53 -3.16 -14.07
C VAL A 136 7.94 -4.57 -14.03
N VAL A 137 7.63 -5.10 -15.21
CA VAL A 137 7.31 -6.52 -15.41
C VAL A 137 8.15 -7.02 -16.58
N THR A 138 8.80 -8.17 -16.41
CA THR A 138 9.58 -8.84 -17.46
C THR A 138 9.26 -10.32 -17.50
N ILE A 139 9.51 -10.94 -18.66
CA ILE A 139 9.40 -12.38 -18.84
C ILE A 139 10.82 -12.91 -19.04
N GLY A 140 11.29 -13.80 -18.16
CA GLY A 140 12.48 -14.60 -18.38
C GLY A 140 12.12 -15.88 -19.11
N VAL A 141 12.93 -16.30 -20.07
CA VAL A 141 12.76 -17.57 -20.78
C VAL A 141 14.09 -18.30 -20.79
N GLU A 142 14.13 -19.52 -20.29
CA GLU A 142 15.34 -20.34 -20.32
C GLU A 142 15.66 -20.78 -21.75
N SER A 143 16.90 -20.62 -22.18
CA SER A 143 17.34 -21.08 -23.50
C SER A 143 18.78 -21.56 -23.45
N ALA A 144 19.00 -22.75 -24.02
CA ALA A 144 20.37 -23.29 -24.22
C ALA A 144 21.12 -22.56 -25.35
N SER A 145 20.42 -21.78 -26.19
CA SER A 145 21.02 -21.05 -27.29
C SER A 145 21.51 -19.68 -26.81
N SER A 146 22.80 -19.46 -26.85
CA SER A 146 23.42 -18.15 -26.60
C SER A 146 23.15 -17.10 -27.68
N LYS A 147 22.41 -17.46 -28.73
CA LYS A 147 21.99 -16.51 -29.77
C LYS A 147 20.83 -15.71 -29.24
N GLN A 148 21.08 -14.46 -28.88
CA GLN A 148 20.02 -13.49 -28.63
C GLN A 148 19.03 -13.49 -29.82
N PRO A 149 17.72 -13.51 -29.57
CA PRO A 149 16.76 -13.34 -30.65
C PRO A 149 17.08 -12.06 -31.40
N ARG A 150 17.04 -12.12 -32.72
CA ARG A 150 17.39 -11.00 -33.62
C ARG A 150 16.51 -9.74 -33.46
N LEU A 151 15.44 -9.85 -32.67
CA LEU A 151 14.56 -8.75 -32.30
C LEU A 151 14.68 -8.56 -30.78
N PRO A 152 15.12 -7.38 -30.31
CA PRO A 152 15.02 -7.03 -28.89
C PRO A 152 13.54 -6.86 -28.55
N LEU A 153 12.89 -7.94 -28.12
CA LEU A 153 11.55 -7.87 -27.55
C LEU A 153 11.69 -7.20 -26.19
N HIS A 154 11.24 -5.96 -26.08
CA HIS A 154 11.25 -5.23 -24.83
C HIS A 154 10.53 -6.04 -23.74
N GLY A 155 11.19 -6.21 -22.59
CA GLY A 155 10.61 -6.94 -21.46
C GLY A 155 10.85 -8.47 -21.46
N ILE A 156 11.48 -9.03 -22.51
CA ILE A 156 11.88 -10.44 -22.52
C ILE A 156 13.37 -10.57 -22.22
N GLN A 157 13.71 -11.43 -21.27
CA GLN A 157 15.08 -11.76 -20.86
C GLN A 157 15.38 -13.23 -21.19
N ILE A 158 16.54 -13.48 -21.78
CA ILE A 158 17.00 -14.87 -22.02
C ILE A 158 17.80 -15.29 -20.80
N LEU A 159 17.33 -16.32 -20.13
CA LEU A 159 17.95 -16.92 -18.96
C LEU A 159 18.78 -18.16 -19.35
N ARG A 160 19.77 -18.45 -18.54
CA ARG A 160 20.51 -19.72 -18.66
C ARG A 160 19.61 -20.87 -18.22
N PRO A 161 19.73 -22.05 -18.81
CA PRO A 161 19.04 -23.25 -18.35
C PRO A 161 19.32 -23.51 -16.86
N GLY A 162 18.27 -23.82 -16.10
CA GLY A 162 18.33 -24.06 -14.66
C GLY A 162 18.24 -22.80 -13.77
N THR A 163 18.26 -21.58 -14.35
CA THR A 163 18.16 -20.34 -13.55
C THR A 163 16.85 -20.26 -12.76
N VAL A 164 15.75 -20.72 -13.30
CA VAL A 164 14.44 -20.68 -12.60
C VAL A 164 14.45 -21.63 -11.40
N ASP A 165 15.04 -22.81 -11.54
CA ASP A 165 15.19 -23.76 -10.43
C ASP A 165 16.19 -23.28 -9.38
N ASP A 166 17.27 -22.60 -9.78
CA ASP A 166 18.23 -22.00 -8.86
C ASP A 166 17.59 -20.89 -8.01
N LEU A 167 16.68 -20.10 -8.59
CA LEU A 167 16.01 -18.99 -7.92
C LEU A 167 14.84 -19.43 -7.04
N LEU A 168 13.98 -20.29 -7.57
CA LEU A 168 12.72 -20.68 -6.93
C LEU A 168 12.83 -22.00 -6.16
N GLY A 169 13.76 -22.88 -6.56
CA GLY A 169 13.73 -24.29 -6.25
C GLY A 169 12.78 -25.05 -7.19
N SER A 170 12.93 -26.38 -7.27
CA SER A 170 12.21 -27.23 -8.24
C SER A 170 10.69 -27.31 -8.00
N GLU A 171 10.24 -27.08 -6.77
CA GLU A 171 8.82 -27.28 -6.40
C GLU A 171 8.04 -25.96 -6.18
N ARG A 172 8.71 -24.84 -6.08
CA ARG A 172 8.06 -23.55 -5.80
C ARG A 172 7.63 -22.86 -7.09
N GLY A 173 6.34 -22.55 -7.16
CA GLY A 173 5.76 -21.75 -8.25
C GLY A 173 5.96 -20.24 -8.09
N ALA A 174 6.25 -19.74 -6.87
CA ALA A 174 6.36 -18.31 -6.58
C ALA A 174 7.37 -18.01 -5.48
N LEU A 175 8.07 -16.88 -5.60
CA LEU A 175 8.99 -16.34 -4.59
C LEU A 175 8.78 -14.83 -4.46
N LEU A 176 8.60 -14.34 -3.23
CA LEU A 176 8.50 -12.93 -2.90
C LEU A 176 9.73 -12.50 -2.11
N CYS A 177 10.39 -11.43 -2.56
CA CYS A 177 11.58 -10.88 -1.92
C CYS A 177 11.37 -9.41 -1.56
N ALA A 178 11.50 -9.10 -0.28
CA ALA A 178 11.51 -7.73 0.24
C ALA A 178 12.94 -7.21 0.31
N ASP A 179 13.10 -5.90 0.19
CA ASP A 179 14.36 -5.16 0.33
C ASP A 179 15.55 -5.84 -0.40
N THR A 180 15.27 -6.29 -1.62
CA THR A 180 16.24 -7.03 -2.45
C THR A 180 16.46 -6.27 -3.76
N PRO A 181 17.71 -5.99 -4.14
CA PRO A 181 18.01 -5.37 -5.42
C PRO A 181 17.63 -6.31 -6.58
N GLY A 182 17.13 -5.74 -7.66
CA GLY A 182 16.84 -6.53 -8.87
C GLY A 182 18.10 -7.01 -9.55
N GLU A 183 18.04 -8.20 -10.13
CA GLU A 183 19.14 -8.76 -10.92
C GLU A 183 19.07 -8.29 -12.37
N PRO A 184 20.18 -7.86 -12.98
CA PRO A 184 20.22 -7.47 -14.39
C PRO A 184 19.77 -8.58 -15.35
N ALA A 185 19.98 -9.84 -15.00
CA ALA A 185 19.52 -10.98 -15.78
C ALA A 185 17.99 -11.08 -15.85
N LEU A 186 17.28 -10.60 -14.82
CA LEU A 186 15.82 -10.65 -14.72
C LEU A 186 15.16 -9.36 -15.20
N PHE A 187 15.72 -8.20 -14.84
CA PHE A 187 15.09 -6.90 -15.07
C PHE A 187 15.84 -6.03 -16.08
N GLY A 188 16.93 -6.54 -16.67
CA GLY A 188 17.70 -5.78 -17.64
C GLY A 188 18.23 -4.45 -17.09
N GLY A 189 18.15 -3.40 -17.90
CA GLY A 189 18.66 -2.06 -17.56
C GLY A 189 17.95 -1.36 -16.39
N VAL A 190 16.75 -1.83 -15.98
CA VAL A 190 15.97 -1.24 -14.87
C VAL A 190 16.18 -1.97 -13.53
N ALA A 191 17.03 -2.98 -13.49
CA ALA A 191 17.34 -3.76 -12.29
C ALA A 191 17.70 -2.90 -11.07
N GLY A 192 18.49 -1.83 -11.28
CA GLY A 192 18.92 -0.92 -10.21
C GLY A 192 17.78 -0.13 -9.54
N LEU A 193 16.60 -0.11 -10.13
CA LEU A 193 15.41 0.55 -9.56
C LEU A 193 14.60 -0.38 -8.65
N VAL A 194 14.75 -1.69 -8.81
CA VAL A 194 13.98 -2.69 -8.06
C VAL A 194 14.49 -2.77 -6.62
N ARG A 195 13.55 -2.77 -5.67
CA ARG A 195 13.80 -2.92 -4.23
C ARG A 195 13.01 -4.07 -3.60
N SER A 196 11.90 -4.47 -4.21
CA SER A 196 11.23 -5.73 -3.89
C SER A 196 10.69 -6.35 -5.17
N GLN A 197 10.60 -7.67 -5.18
CA GLN A 197 10.24 -8.42 -6.37
C GLN A 197 9.39 -9.63 -6.07
N ALA A 198 8.55 -10.00 -7.04
CA ALA A 198 7.85 -11.26 -7.10
C ALA A 198 8.31 -12.02 -8.36
N LEU A 199 8.74 -13.25 -8.16
CA LEU A 199 9.20 -14.17 -9.20
C LEU A 199 8.19 -15.31 -9.29
N LEU A 200 7.64 -15.55 -10.45
CA LEU A 200 6.57 -16.54 -10.67
C LEU A 200 7.00 -17.45 -11.81
N ARG A 201 7.04 -18.76 -11.55
CA ARG A 201 7.32 -19.77 -12.57
C ARG A 201 6.20 -19.77 -13.63
N LEU A 202 6.58 -19.95 -14.88
CA LEU A 202 5.68 -20.13 -16.01
C LEU A 202 6.02 -21.46 -16.72
N ASP A 203 5.14 -22.44 -16.56
CA ASP A 203 5.25 -23.75 -17.22
C ASP A 203 4.18 -23.82 -18.33
N VAL A 204 4.50 -23.27 -19.50
CA VAL A 204 3.55 -23.10 -20.59
C VAL A 204 3.17 -24.43 -21.24
N SER A 205 4.17 -25.30 -21.52
CA SER A 205 3.95 -26.66 -22.04
C SER A 205 5.19 -27.54 -21.80
N GLU A 206 5.04 -28.87 -21.90
CA GLU A 206 6.15 -29.82 -21.76
C GLU A 206 7.27 -29.62 -22.79
N HIS A 207 6.95 -29.01 -23.92
CA HIS A 207 7.89 -28.77 -25.02
C HIS A 207 8.42 -27.32 -25.06
N ALA A 208 7.81 -26.42 -24.30
CA ALA A 208 8.27 -25.04 -24.19
C ALA A 208 9.35 -24.92 -23.10
N PRO A 209 10.32 -24.02 -23.26
CA PRO A 209 11.27 -23.75 -22.20
C PRO A 209 10.56 -23.16 -20.97
N VAL A 210 11.09 -23.47 -19.78
CA VAL A 210 10.59 -22.90 -18.54
C VAL A 210 10.71 -21.38 -18.59
N GLY A 211 9.66 -20.70 -18.18
CA GLY A 211 9.59 -19.25 -18.11
C GLY A 211 9.55 -18.74 -16.67
N LEU A 212 9.78 -17.44 -16.54
CA LEU A 212 9.73 -16.73 -15.28
C LEU A 212 9.04 -15.37 -15.51
N LEU A 213 7.92 -15.11 -14.83
CA LEU A 213 7.34 -13.79 -14.76
C LEU A 213 7.97 -13.04 -13.59
N CYS A 214 8.72 -11.98 -13.90
CA CYS A 214 9.40 -11.15 -12.90
C CYS A 214 8.65 -9.84 -12.74
N ILE A 215 8.22 -9.52 -11.53
CA ILE A 215 7.51 -8.29 -11.17
C ILE A 215 8.37 -7.52 -10.18
N GLY A 216 8.79 -6.30 -10.53
CA GLY A 216 9.69 -5.48 -9.72
C GLY A 216 9.10 -4.13 -9.35
N THR A 217 9.44 -3.62 -8.17
CA THR A 217 9.04 -2.28 -7.72
C THR A 217 10.12 -1.63 -6.86
N ARG A 218 10.13 -0.28 -6.86
CA ARG A 218 10.98 0.55 -6.00
C ARG A 218 10.57 0.54 -4.54
N ARG A 219 9.35 0.09 -4.22
CA ARG A 219 8.87 -0.02 -2.83
C ARG A 219 9.46 -1.27 -2.19
N PRO A 220 10.26 -1.13 -1.10
CA PRO A 220 11.00 -2.26 -0.55
C PRO A 220 10.12 -3.31 0.13
N ASP A 221 8.91 -2.92 0.55
CA ASP A 221 7.98 -3.72 1.36
C ASP A 221 6.75 -4.20 0.60
N LYS A 222 6.64 -3.92 -0.73
CA LYS A 222 5.45 -4.31 -1.50
C LYS A 222 5.33 -5.83 -1.66
N PHE A 223 6.46 -6.50 -1.87
CA PHE A 223 6.55 -7.96 -1.94
C PHE A 223 7.39 -8.46 -0.76
N HIS A 224 6.79 -9.23 0.13
CA HIS A 224 7.48 -9.78 1.30
C HIS A 224 7.07 -11.24 1.55
N PRO A 225 7.97 -12.07 2.14
CA PRO A 225 7.75 -13.52 2.30
C PRO A 225 6.51 -13.91 3.13
N GLY A 226 6.00 -12.99 3.97
CA GLY A 226 4.76 -13.22 4.77
C GLY A 226 3.47 -12.93 4.03
N GLN A 227 3.53 -12.45 2.78
CA GLN A 227 2.36 -12.15 1.96
C GLN A 227 1.86 -13.44 1.27
N GLY A 228 0.54 -13.58 1.15
CA GLY A 228 -0.07 -14.66 0.37
C GLY A 228 0.29 -14.53 -1.12
N VAL A 229 0.57 -15.65 -1.76
CA VAL A 229 0.97 -15.72 -3.17
C VAL A 229 -0.17 -16.10 -4.11
N GLU A 230 -1.36 -16.41 -3.58
CA GLU A 230 -2.49 -17.02 -4.29
C GLU A 230 -2.92 -16.17 -5.50
N LEU A 231 -3.04 -14.85 -5.33
CA LEU A 231 -3.45 -13.95 -6.41
C LEU A 231 -2.39 -13.85 -7.52
N LEU A 232 -1.11 -13.84 -7.15
CA LEU A 232 -0.02 -13.80 -8.12
C LEU A 232 0.14 -15.14 -8.84
N SER A 233 -0.01 -16.26 -8.12
CA SER A 233 -0.01 -17.60 -8.71
C SER A 233 -1.19 -17.78 -9.68
N PHE A 234 -2.36 -17.23 -9.34
CA PHE A 234 -3.50 -17.22 -10.26
C PHE A 234 -3.20 -16.40 -11.52
N LEU A 235 -2.58 -15.22 -11.38
CA LEU A 235 -2.16 -14.43 -12.54
C LEU A 235 -1.15 -15.19 -13.42
N ALA A 236 -0.14 -15.83 -12.81
CA ALA A 236 0.84 -16.64 -13.52
C ALA A 236 0.15 -17.78 -14.29
N ARG A 237 -0.77 -18.48 -13.65
CA ARG A 237 -1.51 -19.58 -14.28
C ARG A 237 -2.37 -19.15 -15.47
N VAL A 238 -3.04 -17.99 -15.36
CA VAL A 238 -3.79 -17.42 -16.52
C VAL A 238 -2.83 -17.05 -17.63
N THR A 239 -1.68 -16.48 -17.28
CA THR A 239 -0.65 -16.11 -18.27
C THR A 239 -0.13 -17.35 -18.99
N GLU A 240 0.21 -18.42 -18.27
CA GLU A 240 0.62 -19.72 -18.85
C GLU A 240 -0.41 -20.25 -19.84
N LEU A 241 -1.68 -20.38 -19.40
CA LEU A 241 -2.75 -20.91 -20.24
C LEU A 241 -2.99 -20.07 -21.50
N THR A 242 -2.87 -18.75 -21.38
CA THR A 242 -3.03 -17.87 -22.53
C THR A 242 -1.85 -17.99 -23.50
N PHE A 243 -0.62 -18.06 -23.00
CA PHE A 243 0.56 -18.31 -23.85
C PHE A 243 0.46 -19.68 -24.54
N ALA A 244 0.08 -20.75 -23.81
CA ALA A 244 -0.11 -22.07 -24.38
C ALA A 244 -1.12 -22.05 -25.54
N ALA A 245 -2.28 -21.42 -25.33
CA ALA A 245 -3.31 -21.31 -26.37
C ALA A 245 -2.81 -20.59 -27.64
N TRP A 246 -2.00 -19.55 -27.50
CA TRP A 246 -1.41 -18.85 -28.65
C TRP A 246 -0.31 -19.64 -29.33
N LEU A 247 0.48 -20.42 -28.59
CA LEU A 247 1.53 -21.26 -29.17
C LEU A 247 0.94 -22.46 -29.90
N ASP A 248 -0.12 -23.07 -29.35
CA ASP A 248 -0.82 -24.20 -30.01
C ASP A 248 -1.55 -23.77 -31.29
N LEU A 249 -2.04 -22.52 -31.37
CA LEU A 249 -2.65 -21.97 -32.58
C LEU A 249 -1.63 -21.61 -33.67
N ALA A 250 -0.35 -21.53 -33.33
CA ALA A 250 0.73 -21.22 -34.27
C ALA A 250 1.31 -22.46 -34.98
N HIS A 251 0.86 -23.66 -34.60
CA HIS A 251 1.17 -24.95 -35.23
C HIS A 251 -0.03 -25.46 -36.00
#